data_9e002cbb53090a419fa3caf77cf6fbf0
#
_entry.id   9e002cbb53090a419fa3caf77cf6fbf0
#
_cell.length_a   1.000
_cell.length_b   1.000
_cell.length_c   1.000
_cell.angle_alpha   90.00
_cell.angle_beta   90.00
_cell.angle_gamma   90.00
#
_symmetry.space_group_name_H-M   'P 1'
#
loop_
_entity.id
_entity.type
_entity.pdbx_description
1 polymer ?
#
loop_
_entity_poly.entity_id
_entity_poly.type
_entity_poly.pdbx_seq_one_letter_code
_entity_poly.pdbx_strand_id
1 'polypeptide(L)'
;MVNAPVRLNYRLIEGIDDMRFIYARYNSNYNSIDITTFDNILLRIECNKAEEGIRTTPGSQCALNALAIDEPLKYARLALDGEMQMWVNAEDSLELW
;
A
#
# COMPACT_ATOMS: atom_id res chain seq x y z
N MET A 1 -8.17 -16.91 8.12
CA MET A 1 -8.15 -16.31 9.15
C MET A 1 -7.86 -14.87 9.13
N VAL A 2 -6.74 -14.47 8.91
CA VAL A 2 -6.49 -13.09 8.98
C VAL A 2 -7.00 -12.29 7.84
N ASN A 3 -7.53 -12.90 6.84
CA ASN A 3 -7.93 -12.13 5.70
C ASN A 3 -9.21 -11.39 5.89
N ALA A 4 -10.10 -11.98 6.63
CA ALA A 4 -11.38 -11.36 6.81
C ALA A 4 -11.29 -10.00 7.47
N PRO A 5 -10.45 -9.82 8.47
CA PRO A 5 -10.41 -8.56 9.17
C PRO A 5 -9.82 -7.41 8.40
N VAL A 6 -9.19 -7.68 7.28
CA VAL A 6 -8.52 -6.62 6.56
C VAL A 6 -9.42 -5.45 6.23
N ARG A 7 -10.59 -5.73 5.71
CA ARG A 7 -11.47 -4.65 5.36
C ARG A 7 -12.00 -3.88 6.53
N LEU A 8 -12.27 -4.58 7.61
CA LEU A 8 -12.73 -3.91 8.81
C LEU A 8 -11.66 -3.02 9.32
N ASN A 9 -10.45 -3.48 9.23
CA ASN A 9 -9.34 -2.73 9.75
C ASN A 9 -9.05 -1.48 8.98
N TYR A 10 -9.40 -1.43 7.74
CA TYR A 10 -9.29 -0.22 6.98
C TYR A 10 -9.98 0.90 7.69
N ARG A 11 -11.22 0.67 8.11
CA ARG A 11 -11.96 1.70 8.76
C ARG A 11 -11.41 2.09 10.07
N LEU A 12 -10.97 1.11 10.82
CA LEU A 12 -10.43 1.40 12.12
C LEU A 12 -9.14 2.16 12.06
N ILE A 13 -8.31 1.85 11.10
CA ILE A 13 -7.02 2.46 11.03
C ILE A 13 -7.07 3.82 10.44
N GLU A 14 -8.05 4.07 9.64
CA GLU A 14 -8.17 5.30 8.95
C GLU A 14 -8.00 6.50 9.82
N GLY A 15 -8.56 6.50 10.97
CA GLY A 15 -8.45 7.64 11.81
C GLY A 15 -7.36 7.53 12.84
N ILE A 16 -6.71 6.39 12.91
CA ILE A 16 -5.72 6.16 13.93
C ILE A 16 -4.33 6.29 13.39
N ASP A 17 -4.23 6.09 12.14
CA ASP A 17 -3.06 6.24 11.38
C ASP A 17 -1.85 5.44 11.81
N ASP A 18 -0.70 5.97 11.65
CA ASP A 18 0.52 5.24 11.66
C ASP A 18 0.91 4.62 12.93
N MET A 19 0.39 5.12 14.00
CA MET A 19 0.81 4.64 15.28
C MET A 19 0.49 3.19 15.48
N ARG A 20 -0.43 2.68 14.68
CA ARG A 20 -0.78 1.28 14.80
C ARG A 20 0.11 0.37 14.01
N PHE A 21 0.87 0.92 13.09
CA PHE A 21 1.72 0.11 12.21
C PHE A 21 3.11 0.03 12.77
N ILE A 22 3.53 -1.15 13.17
CA ILE A 22 4.87 -1.33 13.67
C ILE A 22 5.81 -1.76 12.57
N TYR A 23 5.33 -2.61 11.68
CA TYR A 23 6.22 -3.21 10.71
C TYR A 23 5.44 -3.56 9.46
N ALA A 24 6.04 -3.35 8.32
CA ALA A 24 5.43 -3.70 7.05
C ALA A 24 6.50 -4.26 6.14
N ARG A 25 6.14 -5.25 5.34
CA ARG A 25 7.08 -5.79 4.38
C ARG A 25 6.35 -6.29 3.15
N TYR A 26 7.05 -6.29 2.03
CA TYR A 26 6.50 -6.80 0.80
C TYR A 26 6.62 -8.33 0.79
N ASN A 27 5.55 -9.00 0.43
CA ASN A 27 5.53 -10.44 0.34
C ASN A 27 5.41 -10.83 -1.13
N SER A 28 6.48 -11.34 -1.70
CA SER A 28 6.49 -11.64 -3.13
C SER A 28 5.63 -12.86 -3.47
N ASN A 29 5.39 -13.73 -2.52
CA ASN A 29 4.56 -14.90 -2.78
C ASN A 29 3.13 -14.52 -3.07
N TYR A 30 2.65 -13.46 -2.45
CA TYR A 30 1.28 -13.03 -2.61
C TYR A 30 1.15 -11.68 -3.29
N ASN A 31 2.27 -11.06 -3.61
CA ASN A 31 2.28 -9.72 -4.15
C ASN A 31 1.46 -8.82 -3.25
N SER A 32 1.87 -8.75 -2.00
CA SER A 32 1.12 -8.01 -1.00
C SER A 32 2.05 -7.30 -0.04
N ILE A 33 1.47 -6.35 0.69
CA ILE A 33 2.17 -5.73 1.81
C ILE A 33 1.57 -6.34 3.06
N ASP A 34 2.41 -6.99 3.85
CA ASP A 34 1.98 -7.59 5.10
C ASP A 34 2.39 -6.65 6.21
N ILE A 35 1.42 -6.24 7.01
CA ILE A 35 1.62 -5.24 8.05
C ILE A 35 1.32 -5.86 9.41
N THR A 36 2.21 -5.60 10.36
CA THR A 36 1.96 -6.02 11.74
C THR A 36 1.69 -4.77 12.56
N THR A 37 0.57 -4.75 13.25
CA THR A 37 0.24 -3.62 14.10
C THR A 37 0.78 -3.88 15.49
N PHE A 38 0.71 -2.86 16.33
CA PHE A 38 1.25 -3.03 17.67
C PHE A 38 0.34 -3.90 18.52
N ASP A 39 -0.86 -4.20 18.04
CA ASP A 39 -1.75 -5.15 18.70
C ASP A 39 -1.46 -6.56 18.28
N ASN A 40 -0.43 -6.77 17.47
CA ASN A 40 -0.09 -8.07 16.93
C ASN A 40 -1.11 -8.57 15.92
N ILE A 41 -1.78 -7.69 15.26
CA ILE A 41 -2.71 -8.06 14.21
C ILE A 41 -1.97 -8.01 12.89
N LEU A 42 -2.19 -9.02 12.08
CA LEU A 42 -1.56 -9.09 10.77
C LEU A 42 -2.56 -8.64 9.72
N LEU A 43 -2.20 -7.64 8.98
CA LEU A 43 -3.02 -7.12 7.89
C LEU A 43 -2.32 -7.38 6.59
N ARG A 44 -3.07 -7.61 5.53
CA ARG A 44 -2.48 -7.83 4.22
C ARG A 44 -3.17 -6.95 3.21
N ILE A 45 -2.38 -6.18 2.48
CA ILE A 45 -2.89 -5.38 1.38
C ILE A 45 -2.38 -6.00 0.10
N GLU A 46 -3.29 -6.53 -0.69
CA GLU A 46 -2.90 -7.14 -1.96
C GLU A 46 -2.65 -6.04 -2.97
N CYS A 47 -1.46 -6.05 -3.55
CA CYS A 47 -1.10 -4.99 -4.47
C CYS A 47 -2.02 -4.92 -5.69
N ASN A 48 -2.44 -6.08 -6.18
CA ASN A 48 -3.34 -6.09 -7.32
C ASN A 48 -4.64 -5.37 -7.01
N LYS A 49 -5.13 -5.55 -5.80
CA LYS A 49 -6.36 -4.89 -5.42
C LYS A 49 -6.15 -3.42 -5.11
N ALA A 50 -5.02 -3.11 -4.51
CA ALA A 50 -4.71 -1.72 -4.19
C ALA A 50 -4.57 -0.89 -5.46
N GLU A 51 -4.10 -1.52 -6.52
CA GLU A 51 -3.86 -0.81 -7.77
C GLU A 51 -5.00 -0.93 -8.76
N GLU A 52 -6.07 -1.57 -8.35
CA GLU A 52 -7.23 -1.73 -9.21
C GLU A 52 -7.79 -0.35 -9.55
N GLY A 53 -7.92 -0.05 -10.83
CA GLY A 53 -8.42 1.25 -11.23
C GLY A 53 -7.40 2.36 -11.29
N ILE A 54 -6.17 2.08 -10.85
CA ILE A 54 -5.11 3.09 -10.90
C ILE A 54 -4.51 3.07 -12.31
N ARG A 55 -4.33 4.25 -12.87
CA ARG A 55 -3.75 4.38 -14.20
C ARG A 55 -2.29 4.70 -14.10
N THR A 56 -1.46 3.89 -14.73
CA THR A 56 -0.02 4.08 -14.67
C THR A 56 0.55 4.05 -16.08
N THR A 57 1.77 4.59 -16.20
CA THR A 57 2.59 4.39 -17.37
C THR A 57 3.60 3.31 -16.99
N PRO A 58 4.38 2.80 -17.94
CA PRO A 58 5.40 1.82 -17.57
C PRO A 58 6.37 2.37 -16.53
N GLY A 59 6.72 3.64 -16.64
CA GLY A 59 7.63 4.24 -15.68
C GLY A 59 7.03 4.35 -14.29
N SER A 60 5.81 4.85 -14.18
CA SER A 60 5.21 4.99 -12.87
C SER A 60 4.83 3.63 -12.30
N GLN A 61 4.54 2.65 -13.15
CA GLN A 61 4.27 1.31 -12.63
C GLN A 61 5.54 0.73 -12.03
N CYS A 62 6.68 0.93 -12.66
CA CYS A 62 7.94 0.48 -12.09
C CYS A 62 8.22 1.18 -10.77
N ALA A 63 7.94 2.47 -10.70
CA ALA A 63 8.15 3.22 -9.49
C ALA A 63 7.25 2.70 -8.36
N LEU A 64 6.02 2.38 -8.70
CA LEU A 64 5.08 1.87 -7.72
C LEU A 64 5.52 0.49 -7.22
N ASN A 65 6.00 -0.36 -8.13
CA ASN A 65 6.50 -1.67 -7.74
C ASN A 65 7.70 -1.54 -6.81
N ALA A 66 8.59 -0.62 -7.15
CA ALA A 66 9.76 -0.40 -6.30
C ALA A 66 9.36 0.14 -4.94
N LEU A 67 8.36 0.99 -4.91
CA LEU A 67 7.87 1.53 -3.65
C LEU A 67 7.35 0.42 -2.75
N ALA A 68 6.61 -0.51 -3.32
CA ALA A 68 6.05 -1.62 -2.54
C ALA A 68 7.16 -2.45 -1.92
N ILE A 69 8.23 -2.66 -2.66
CA ILE A 69 9.33 -3.50 -2.20
C ILE A 69 10.22 -2.75 -1.22
N ASP A 70 10.58 -1.52 -1.55
CA ASP A 70 11.55 -0.77 -0.77
C ASP A 70 10.96 0.00 0.38
N GLU A 71 9.74 0.48 0.23
CA GLU A 71 9.08 1.26 1.27
C GLU A 71 7.65 0.79 1.44
N PRO A 72 7.49 -0.42 1.92
CA PRO A 72 6.15 -1.02 1.98
C PRO A 72 5.17 -0.25 2.85
N LEU A 73 5.65 0.39 3.91
CA LEU A 73 4.74 1.14 4.76
C LEU A 73 4.18 2.35 4.03
N LYS A 74 5.01 3.00 3.24
CA LYS A 74 4.55 4.14 2.46
C LYS A 74 3.54 3.71 1.41
N TYR A 75 3.82 2.58 0.75
CA TYR A 75 2.88 2.03 -0.22
C TYR A 75 1.54 1.75 0.45
N ALA A 76 1.59 1.13 1.62
CA ALA A 76 0.36 0.81 2.33
C ALA A 76 -0.44 2.05 2.67
N ARG A 77 0.25 3.12 3.06
CA ARG A 77 -0.43 4.35 3.40
C ARG A 77 -1.10 4.98 2.19
N LEU A 78 -0.44 4.94 1.06
CA LEU A 78 -1.06 5.45 -0.16
C LEU A 78 -2.34 4.68 -0.48
N ALA A 79 -2.29 3.37 -0.31
CA ALA A 79 -3.44 2.54 -0.58
C ALA A 79 -4.59 2.83 0.38
N LEU A 80 -4.27 2.95 1.64
CA LEU A 80 -5.31 3.16 2.65
C LEU A 80 -5.89 4.56 2.61
N ASP A 81 -5.08 5.53 2.25
CA ASP A 81 -5.54 6.92 2.20
C ASP A 81 -6.19 7.27 0.88
N GLY A 82 -6.14 6.38 -0.09
CA GLY A 82 -6.73 6.65 -1.39
C GLY A 82 -5.94 7.64 -2.20
N GLU A 83 -4.63 7.75 -1.95
CA GLU A 83 -3.80 8.74 -2.61
C GLU A 83 -2.86 8.14 -3.64
N MET A 84 -3.05 6.88 -3.97
CA MET A 84 -2.13 6.22 -4.87
C MET A 84 -2.13 6.84 -6.27
N GLN A 85 -3.30 7.19 -6.78
CA GLN A 85 -3.35 7.80 -8.11
C GLN A 85 -2.65 9.16 -8.12
N MET A 86 -2.79 9.91 -7.04
CA MET A 86 -2.14 11.20 -6.92
C MET A 86 -0.62 11.04 -6.93
N TRP A 87 -0.14 10.05 -6.20
CA TRP A 87 1.28 9.77 -6.16
C TRP A 87 1.79 9.36 -7.54
N VAL A 88 1.04 8.49 -8.22
CA VAL A 88 1.40 8.03 -9.56
C VAL A 88 1.44 9.21 -10.54
N ASN A 89 0.45 10.08 -10.45
CA ASN A 89 0.40 11.24 -11.33
C ASN A 89 1.62 12.14 -11.12
N ALA A 90 2.04 12.27 -9.89
CA ALA A 90 3.21 13.08 -9.59
C ALA A 90 4.47 12.46 -10.19
N GLU A 91 4.56 11.14 -10.14
CA GLU A 91 5.70 10.45 -10.73
C GLU A 91 5.72 10.63 -12.25
N ASP A 92 4.56 10.51 -12.86
CA ASP A 92 4.47 10.69 -14.31
C ASP A 92 4.80 12.11 -14.72
N SER A 93 4.43 13.08 -13.90
CA SER A 93 4.78 14.46 -14.17
C SER A 93 6.27 14.68 -14.18
N LEU A 94 6.96 14.03 -13.24
CA LEU A 94 8.39 14.16 -13.17
C LEU A 94 9.06 13.60 -14.41
N GLU A 95 8.48 12.59 -14.99
CA GLU A 95 9.04 11.97 -16.16
C GLU A 95 8.98 12.84 -17.38
N LEU A 96 8.13 13.82 -17.37
CA LEU A 96 8.01 14.71 -18.50
C LEU A 96 9.18 15.67 -18.62
N TRP A 97 9.99 15.76 -17.61
CA TRP A 97 11.15 16.62 -17.59
C TRP A 97 12.41 15.89 -18.01
#